data_b2da73eeb9d289bcc92a7dfa5d486838
#
_entry.id   b2da73eeb9d289bcc92a7dfa5d486838
#
_cell.length_a   1.000
_cell.length_b   1.000
_cell.length_c   1.000
_cell.angle_alpha   90.00
_cell.angle_beta   90.00
_cell.angle_gamma   90.00
#
_symmetry.space_group_name_H-M   'P 1'
#
loop_
_entity.id
_entity.type
_entity.pdbx_description
1 polymer ?
#
loop_
_entity_poly.entity_id
_entity_poly.type
_entity_poly.pdbx_seq_one_letter_code
_entity_poly.pdbx_strand_id
1 'polypeptide(L)'
;MDPTRRMFSMAAIAAAALASGAGAMAQSPAPIKVGVILPLSGGAGPQGQHVTEAIQAMAALINEAGGVLGRPIEVLVRDDESTPAVGVSRANELIGQGVAVIIEGWNSPVALAMQPVIARAGVLDITTFASADAVLSGEGNPLAIRLNASNSQGGAAVAQAIATGFKGRRIAFLTENDAYGIGTQQAIEAGLKALNHDYQKVAEEKFPFTQSDFRIALTSIRAANPDVTVAINANEGLGMPAILRQFKQGRVPGQLLAALGTVAPSVISVAGEAANGVAGVDIYFPDVEPFASDPVNKRFVARSQAMFKRTPDKFMAVGAAALQFWAMAANELKTLEREPLARRIRGGSFKGTVFGDVSFAPNGQLQLPTHAFTVSNGAIVVQKPAGR
;
A
#
# COMPACT_ATOMS: atom_id res chain seq x y z
N MET A 1 74.74 35.60 28.72
CA MET A 1 73.41 35.36 28.16
C MET A 1 73.35 33.89 27.80
N ASP A 2 72.60 33.16 28.54
CA ASP A 2 72.57 31.69 28.55
C ASP A 2 71.79 31.12 27.35
N PRO A 3 72.40 30.33 26.50
CA PRO A 3 71.74 29.78 25.30
C PRO A 3 70.65 28.75 25.61
N THR A 4 70.54 28.26 26.83
CA THR A 4 69.55 27.25 27.24
C THR A 4 68.14 27.80 27.39
N ARG A 5 67.91 29.10 27.52
CA ARG A 5 66.57 29.68 27.63
C ARG A 5 65.82 29.85 26.29
N ARG A 6 66.53 29.78 25.14
CA ARG A 6 65.89 29.91 23.82
C ARG A 6 65.34 28.59 23.29
N MET A 7 65.80 27.44 23.75
CA MET A 7 65.34 26.14 23.28
C MET A 7 64.01 25.71 23.93
N PHE A 8 63.68 26.20 25.15
CA PHE A 8 62.40 25.88 25.78
C PHE A 8 61.20 26.65 25.25
N SER A 9 61.41 27.78 24.66
CA SER A 9 60.31 28.60 24.11
C SER A 9 59.82 28.13 22.72
N MET A 10 60.63 27.41 21.95
CA MET A 10 60.22 26.91 20.65
C MET A 10 59.55 25.53 20.74
N ALA A 11 59.78 24.74 21.77
CA ALA A 11 59.13 23.46 21.99
C ALA A 11 57.69 23.59 22.49
N ALA A 12 57.39 24.67 23.23
CA ALA A 12 56.03 24.92 23.74
C ALA A 12 55.03 25.41 22.65
N ILE A 13 55.52 26.06 21.58
CA ILE A 13 54.68 26.54 20.46
C ILE A 13 54.38 25.42 19.48
N ALA A 14 55.27 24.43 19.32
CA ALA A 14 55.04 23.27 18.47
C ALA A 14 54.03 22.25 19.06
N ALA A 15 53.93 22.14 20.40
CA ALA A 15 52.96 21.27 21.06
C ALA A 15 51.53 21.83 21.06
N ALA A 16 51.35 23.17 21.00
CA ALA A 16 50.03 23.80 20.92
C ALA A 16 49.40 23.73 19.51
N ALA A 17 50.21 23.56 18.44
CA ALA A 17 49.72 23.45 17.08
C ALA A 17 49.23 22.02 16.70
N LEU A 18 49.62 20.99 17.48
CA LEU A 18 49.21 19.61 17.29
C LEU A 18 47.92 19.24 18.07
N ALA A 19 47.50 20.08 19.01
CA ALA A 19 46.24 19.85 19.78
C ALA A 19 45.02 20.45 19.13
N SER A 20 45.15 21.26 18.03
CA SER A 20 44.02 21.87 17.32
C SER A 20 43.47 20.99 16.18
N GLY A 21 44.02 19.79 15.98
CA GLY A 21 43.61 18.83 14.94
C GLY A 21 42.67 17.72 15.42
N ALA A 22 42.05 17.86 16.59
CA ALA A 22 40.92 17.03 16.93
C ALA A 22 39.76 17.43 15.99
N GLY A 23 39.73 16.79 14.82
CA GLY A 23 38.66 16.94 13.85
C GLY A 23 37.34 16.77 14.60
N ALA A 24 36.53 17.83 14.62
CA ALA A 24 35.15 17.72 14.99
C ALA A 24 34.60 16.58 14.12
N MET A 25 34.45 15.40 14.67
CA MET A 25 33.63 14.36 14.04
C MET A 25 32.30 15.05 13.82
N ALA A 26 32.02 15.39 12.58
CA ALA A 26 30.72 15.93 12.20
C ALA A 26 29.71 14.88 12.66
N GLN A 27 29.01 15.18 13.75
CA GLN A 27 27.95 14.32 14.25
C GLN A 27 26.99 14.13 13.09
N SER A 28 26.82 12.88 12.63
CA SER A 28 25.85 12.58 11.58
C SER A 28 24.52 13.21 12.00
N PRO A 29 23.88 13.95 11.10
CA PRO A 29 22.63 14.64 11.44
C PRO A 29 21.61 13.63 11.98
N ALA A 30 20.87 14.02 13.02
CA ALA A 30 19.88 13.15 13.66
C ALA A 30 18.88 12.61 12.61
N PRO A 31 18.53 11.33 12.66
CA PRO A 31 17.64 10.71 11.68
C PRO A 31 16.26 11.38 11.68
N ILE A 32 15.58 11.31 10.53
CA ILE A 32 14.17 11.70 10.40
C ILE A 32 13.33 10.47 10.68
N LYS A 33 12.49 10.55 11.70
CA LYS A 33 11.58 9.46 12.07
C LYS A 33 10.37 9.43 11.17
N VAL A 34 10.09 8.26 10.61
CA VAL A 34 8.90 7.95 9.79
C VAL A 34 8.11 6.87 10.54
N GLY A 35 6.87 7.17 10.88
CA GLY A 35 5.97 6.21 11.53
C GLY A 35 5.31 5.29 10.51
N VAL A 36 5.22 4.00 10.82
CA VAL A 36 4.51 3.00 10.01
C VAL A 36 3.56 2.23 10.92
N ILE A 37 2.27 2.21 10.57
CA ILE A 37 1.23 1.49 11.31
C ILE A 37 0.51 0.56 10.34
N LEU A 38 0.73 -0.73 10.47
CA LEU A 38 0.19 -1.77 9.60
C LEU A 38 -0.15 -3.01 10.44
N PRO A 39 -1.04 -3.90 9.99
CA PRO A 39 -1.22 -5.18 10.64
C PRO A 39 0.01 -6.06 10.43
N LEU A 40 0.70 -6.42 11.50
CA LEU A 40 1.85 -7.32 11.47
C LEU A 40 1.49 -8.70 12.03
N SER A 41 0.30 -8.82 12.60
CA SER A 41 -0.28 -10.02 13.15
C SER A 41 -1.71 -10.26 12.62
N GLY A 42 -2.29 -11.42 12.92
CA GLY A 42 -3.63 -11.77 12.47
C GLY A 42 -3.75 -12.06 10.98
N GLY A 43 -4.95 -11.92 10.43
CA GLY A 43 -5.28 -12.35 9.07
C GLY A 43 -4.59 -11.58 7.94
N ALA A 44 -4.23 -10.31 8.15
CA ALA A 44 -3.48 -9.50 7.19
C ALA A 44 -1.99 -9.39 7.55
N GLY A 45 -1.54 -10.03 8.64
CA GLY A 45 -0.17 -9.94 9.15
C GLY A 45 0.92 -10.24 8.13
N PRO A 46 0.85 -11.34 7.37
CA PRO A 46 1.86 -11.67 6.36
C PRO A 46 2.03 -10.57 5.30
N GLN A 47 0.92 -9.98 4.83
CA GLN A 47 0.97 -8.91 3.84
C GLN A 47 1.48 -7.59 4.45
N GLY A 48 1.05 -7.25 5.67
CA GLY A 48 1.57 -6.09 6.39
C GLY A 48 3.08 -6.16 6.64
N GLN A 49 3.61 -7.36 6.93
CA GLN A 49 5.06 -7.59 7.01
C GLN A 49 5.74 -7.31 5.67
N HIS A 50 5.20 -7.78 4.54
CA HIS A 50 5.75 -7.52 3.20
C HIS A 50 5.79 -6.02 2.87
N VAL A 51 4.73 -5.28 3.23
CA VAL A 51 4.70 -3.82 3.07
C VAL A 51 5.79 -3.15 3.90
N THR A 52 5.96 -3.58 5.15
CA THR A 52 7.00 -3.07 6.05
C THR A 52 8.40 -3.34 5.49
N GLU A 53 8.66 -4.55 4.98
CA GLU A 53 9.91 -4.90 4.29
C GLU A 53 10.18 -3.95 3.11
N ALA A 54 9.17 -3.67 2.30
CA ALA A 54 9.30 -2.78 1.16
C ALA A 54 9.59 -1.31 1.54
N ILE A 55 8.95 -0.82 2.62
CA ILE A 55 9.25 0.50 3.19
C ILE A 55 10.70 0.56 3.67
N GLN A 56 11.18 -0.49 4.35
CA GLN A 56 12.57 -0.59 4.81
C GLN A 56 13.56 -0.65 3.63
N ALA A 57 13.24 -1.40 2.57
CA ALA A 57 14.06 -1.44 1.35
C ALA A 57 14.15 -0.05 0.69
N MET A 58 13.03 0.66 0.61
CA MET A 58 13.01 2.01 0.06
C MET A 58 13.76 2.99 0.96
N ALA A 59 13.64 2.90 2.28
CA ALA A 59 14.40 3.71 3.23
C ALA A 59 15.91 3.49 3.07
N ALA A 60 16.35 2.24 2.87
CA ALA A 60 17.75 1.93 2.60
C ALA A 60 18.23 2.60 1.29
N LEU A 61 17.45 2.50 0.20
CA LEU A 61 17.77 3.13 -1.08
C LEU A 61 17.87 4.67 -0.96
N ILE A 62 16.95 5.29 -0.24
CA ILE A 62 16.96 6.74 0.00
C ILE A 62 18.17 7.13 0.85
N ASN A 63 18.47 6.38 1.92
CA ASN A 63 19.60 6.65 2.81
C ASN A 63 20.95 6.51 2.08
N GLU A 64 21.10 5.50 1.22
CA GLU A 64 22.27 5.32 0.37
C GLU A 64 22.46 6.49 -0.64
N ALA A 65 21.35 7.07 -1.09
CA ALA A 65 21.36 8.26 -1.96
C ALA A 65 21.58 9.59 -1.22
N GLY A 66 21.87 9.56 0.09
CA GLY A 66 22.12 10.76 0.91
C GLY A 66 20.96 11.17 1.81
N GLY A 67 19.91 10.38 1.88
CA GLY A 67 18.77 10.59 2.77
C GLY A 67 17.78 11.67 2.31
N VAL A 68 17.04 12.20 3.27
CA VAL A 68 16.13 13.34 3.07
C VAL A 68 16.75 14.57 3.70
N LEU A 69 16.96 15.61 2.92
CA LEU A 69 17.67 16.85 3.35
C LEU A 69 19.04 16.55 3.98
N GLY A 70 19.78 15.56 3.47
CA GLY A 70 21.07 15.14 4.01
C GLY A 70 21.00 14.39 5.34
N ARG A 71 19.81 13.92 5.76
CA ARG A 71 19.55 13.17 6.99
C ARG A 71 19.04 11.76 6.69
N PRO A 72 19.52 10.74 7.41
CA PRO A 72 18.98 9.39 7.23
C PRO A 72 17.54 9.30 7.74
N ILE A 73 16.78 8.38 7.16
CA ILE A 73 15.42 8.00 7.58
C ILE A 73 15.55 6.87 8.62
N GLU A 74 14.81 7.00 9.72
CA GLU A 74 14.56 5.94 10.70
C GLU A 74 13.08 5.54 10.63
N VAL A 75 12.81 4.29 10.31
CA VAL A 75 11.43 3.76 10.20
C VAL A 75 11.00 3.14 11.53
N LEU A 76 9.96 3.70 12.13
CA LEU A 76 9.36 3.23 13.39
C LEU A 76 8.08 2.46 13.09
N VAL A 77 8.11 1.15 13.23
CA VAL A 77 7.01 0.26 12.86
C VAL A 77 6.15 -0.10 14.08
N ARG A 78 4.82 -0.12 13.90
CA ARG A 78 3.82 -0.53 14.92
C ARG A 78 2.77 -1.45 14.30
N ASP A 79 2.38 -2.45 15.05
CA ASP A 79 1.29 -3.38 14.73
C ASP A 79 -0.05 -2.80 15.19
N ASP A 80 -1.02 -2.63 14.27
CA ASP A 80 -2.40 -2.22 14.59
C ASP A 80 -3.32 -3.41 14.89
N GLU A 81 -2.83 -4.64 14.69
CA GLU A 81 -3.56 -5.90 14.94
C GLU A 81 -4.91 -5.95 14.18
N SER A 82 -5.04 -5.20 13.08
CA SER A 82 -6.32 -4.98 12.36
C SER A 82 -7.45 -4.48 13.27
N THR A 83 -7.12 -3.73 14.32
CA THR A 83 -8.06 -3.30 15.37
C THR A 83 -8.07 -1.77 15.50
N PRO A 84 -9.22 -1.09 15.31
CA PRO A 84 -9.30 0.37 15.34
C PRO A 84 -8.74 1.01 16.63
N ALA A 85 -9.04 0.44 17.80
CA ALA A 85 -8.57 0.98 19.07
C ALA A 85 -7.03 0.84 19.22
N VAL A 86 -6.44 -0.26 18.75
CA VAL A 86 -4.98 -0.45 18.73
C VAL A 86 -4.35 0.53 17.76
N GLY A 87 -4.87 0.66 16.54
CA GLY A 87 -4.38 1.64 15.56
C GLY A 87 -4.33 3.06 16.12
N VAL A 88 -5.41 3.51 16.78
CA VAL A 88 -5.46 4.83 17.46
C VAL A 88 -4.37 4.95 18.54
N SER A 89 -4.16 3.91 19.34
CA SER A 89 -3.09 3.89 20.35
C SER A 89 -1.70 4.03 19.74
N ARG A 90 -1.43 3.29 18.63
CA ARG A 90 -0.16 3.35 17.90
C ARG A 90 0.07 4.70 17.21
N ALA A 91 -0.99 5.31 16.66
CA ALA A 91 -0.90 6.66 16.11
C ALA A 91 -0.47 7.68 17.17
N ASN A 92 -1.12 7.67 18.36
CA ASN A 92 -0.73 8.55 19.46
C ASN A 92 0.72 8.33 19.93
N GLU A 93 1.17 7.08 19.99
CA GLU A 93 2.55 6.73 20.36
C GLU A 93 3.55 7.36 19.36
N LEU A 94 3.35 7.17 18.06
CA LEU A 94 4.24 7.70 17.01
C LEU A 94 4.21 9.24 16.95
N ILE A 95 3.05 9.85 17.12
CA ILE A 95 2.90 11.31 17.24
C ILE A 95 3.76 11.82 18.42
N GLY A 96 3.67 11.17 19.58
CA GLY A 96 4.48 11.50 20.76
C GLY A 96 6.00 11.34 20.53
N GLN A 97 6.41 10.48 19.60
CA GLN A 97 7.82 10.29 19.21
C GLN A 97 8.30 11.32 18.17
N GLY A 98 7.44 12.22 17.70
CA GLY A 98 7.77 13.30 16.79
C GLY A 98 8.06 12.84 15.35
N VAL A 99 7.32 11.87 14.82
CA VAL A 99 7.46 11.44 13.44
C VAL A 99 7.10 12.55 12.46
N ALA A 100 7.80 12.60 11.33
CA ALA A 100 7.58 13.59 10.28
C ALA A 100 6.34 13.26 9.41
N VAL A 101 6.06 11.97 9.26
CA VAL A 101 4.96 11.42 8.48
C VAL A 101 4.51 10.11 9.12
N ILE A 102 3.23 9.78 8.99
CA ILE A 102 2.69 8.46 9.30
C ILE A 102 2.27 7.80 7.99
N ILE A 103 2.75 6.57 7.76
CA ILE A 103 2.34 5.68 6.69
C ILE A 103 1.47 4.60 7.34
N GLU A 104 0.20 4.50 6.93
CA GLU A 104 -0.78 3.67 7.62
C GLU A 104 -1.81 3.06 6.65
N GLY A 105 -2.81 2.35 7.20
CA GLY A 105 -4.05 2.05 6.54
C GLY A 105 -4.06 0.80 5.69
N TRP A 106 -4.21 -0.34 6.34
CA TRP A 106 -4.63 -1.58 5.67
C TRP A 106 -6.16 -1.68 5.64
N ASN A 107 -6.75 -1.86 6.80
CA ASN A 107 -8.20 -1.97 6.95
C ASN A 107 -8.86 -0.58 6.98
N SER A 108 -9.89 -0.36 6.18
CA SER A 108 -10.59 0.92 6.15
C SER A 108 -11.16 1.33 7.51
N PRO A 109 -11.77 0.46 8.33
CA PRO A 109 -12.21 0.84 9.69
C PRO A 109 -11.08 1.30 10.60
N VAL A 110 -9.88 0.73 10.48
CA VAL A 110 -8.71 1.12 11.29
C VAL A 110 -8.22 2.49 10.86
N ALA A 111 -8.02 2.71 9.56
CA ALA A 111 -7.60 3.99 9.00
C ALA A 111 -8.57 5.12 9.37
N LEU A 112 -9.88 4.89 9.20
CA LEU A 112 -10.93 5.88 9.55
C LEU A 112 -10.93 6.24 11.04
N ALA A 113 -10.55 5.32 11.93
CA ALA A 113 -10.41 5.58 13.36
C ALA A 113 -9.13 6.38 13.69
N MET A 114 -8.03 6.13 12.99
CA MET A 114 -6.75 6.82 13.21
C MET A 114 -6.73 8.24 12.66
N GLN A 115 -7.33 8.49 11.50
CA GLN A 115 -7.28 9.77 10.80
C GLN A 115 -7.66 10.99 11.64
N PRO A 116 -8.72 11.00 12.46
CA PRO A 116 -9.04 12.16 13.30
C PRO A 116 -7.94 12.48 14.32
N VAL A 117 -7.20 11.48 14.78
CA VAL A 117 -6.08 11.64 15.72
C VAL A 117 -4.88 12.24 15.02
N ILE A 118 -4.51 11.68 13.85
CA ILE A 118 -3.39 12.15 13.03
C ILE A 118 -3.65 13.60 12.55
N ALA A 119 -4.89 13.89 12.10
CA ALA A 119 -5.30 15.21 11.65
C ALA A 119 -5.17 16.27 12.77
N ARG A 120 -5.69 15.96 13.98
CA ARG A 120 -5.58 16.87 15.13
C ARG A 120 -4.14 17.16 15.52
N ALA A 121 -3.25 16.19 15.36
CA ALA A 121 -1.82 16.37 15.61
C ALA A 121 -1.10 17.11 14.47
N GLY A 122 -1.78 17.40 13.36
CA GLY A 122 -1.21 18.05 12.19
C GLY A 122 -0.08 17.24 11.56
N VAL A 123 -0.10 15.92 11.62
CA VAL A 123 0.91 15.04 10.99
C VAL A 123 0.46 14.68 9.57
N LEU A 124 1.41 14.64 8.63
CA LEU A 124 1.16 14.16 7.27
C LEU A 124 0.80 12.67 7.33
N ASP A 125 -0.30 12.32 6.68
CA ASP A 125 -0.90 10.98 6.69
C ASP A 125 -0.88 10.39 5.29
N ILE A 126 -0.20 9.25 5.11
CA ILE A 126 -0.15 8.53 3.83
C ILE A 126 -0.81 7.17 4.02
N THR A 127 -2.07 7.10 3.60
CA THR A 127 -2.85 5.86 3.64
C THR A 127 -2.46 4.94 2.49
N THR A 128 -2.10 3.71 2.80
CA THR A 128 -1.66 2.73 1.81
C THR A 128 -2.81 2.00 1.13
N PHE A 129 -3.61 1.19 1.84
CA PHE A 129 -4.59 0.26 1.25
C PHE A 129 -6.05 0.54 1.62
N ALA A 130 -6.32 1.37 2.63
CA ALA A 130 -7.68 1.66 3.05
C ALA A 130 -8.48 2.33 1.93
N SER A 131 -9.36 1.55 1.29
CA SER A 131 -10.06 1.95 0.05
C SER A 131 -11.36 2.70 0.28
N ALA A 132 -11.93 2.71 1.50
CA ALA A 132 -13.18 3.43 1.76
C ALA A 132 -13.09 4.88 1.26
N ASP A 133 -14.08 5.33 0.48
CA ASP A 133 -14.08 6.69 -0.08
C ASP A 133 -14.05 7.75 1.01
N ALA A 134 -14.61 7.44 2.18
CA ALA A 134 -14.58 8.31 3.35
C ALA A 134 -13.17 8.70 3.83
N VAL A 135 -12.13 7.93 3.49
CA VAL A 135 -10.72 8.23 3.83
C VAL A 135 -10.25 9.58 3.27
N LEU A 136 -10.72 9.96 2.08
CA LEU A 136 -10.38 11.25 1.45
C LEU A 136 -11.61 12.13 1.15
N SER A 137 -12.79 11.82 1.71
CA SER A 137 -14.02 12.58 1.47
C SER A 137 -14.29 13.60 2.58
N GLY A 138 -15.06 14.62 2.22
CA GLY A 138 -15.53 15.65 3.18
C GLY A 138 -14.46 16.66 3.58
N GLU A 139 -14.65 17.27 4.73
CA GLU A 139 -13.68 18.18 5.38
C GLU A 139 -12.53 17.42 6.05
N GLY A 140 -12.30 16.15 5.62
CA GLY A 140 -11.32 15.23 6.21
C GLY A 140 -9.93 15.83 6.36
N ASN A 141 -8.97 15.01 6.74
CA ASN A 141 -7.61 15.45 6.98
C ASN A 141 -6.99 16.07 5.70
N PRO A 142 -6.76 17.41 5.64
CA PRO A 142 -6.16 18.06 4.47
C PRO A 142 -4.71 17.60 4.24
N LEU A 143 -4.12 16.92 5.21
CA LEU A 143 -2.80 16.31 5.15
C LEU A 143 -2.86 14.84 4.75
N ALA A 144 -4.05 14.27 4.45
CA ALA A 144 -4.17 12.88 4.03
C ALA A 144 -3.92 12.71 2.54
N ILE A 145 -3.26 11.60 2.20
CA ILE A 145 -2.93 11.16 0.85
C ILE A 145 -3.21 9.67 0.77
N ARG A 146 -3.80 9.18 -0.32
CA ARG A 146 -4.07 7.76 -0.51
C ARG A 146 -3.39 7.21 -1.76
N LEU A 147 -2.74 6.06 -1.62
CA LEU A 147 -2.00 5.43 -2.71
C LEU A 147 -2.78 4.34 -3.43
N ASN A 148 -3.51 3.49 -2.71
CA ASN A 148 -4.33 2.47 -3.36
C ASN A 148 -5.58 3.09 -3.99
N ALA A 149 -6.22 2.36 -4.91
CA ALA A 149 -7.50 2.77 -5.47
C ALA A 149 -8.57 2.92 -4.37
N SER A 150 -9.42 3.92 -4.52
CA SER A 150 -10.63 4.07 -3.69
C SER A 150 -11.65 2.98 -4.00
N ASN A 151 -12.66 2.82 -3.14
CA ASN A 151 -13.80 1.95 -3.44
C ASN A 151 -14.44 2.31 -4.78
N SER A 152 -14.63 3.60 -5.06
CA SER A 152 -15.18 4.09 -6.33
C SER A 152 -14.30 3.72 -7.53
N GLN A 153 -12.98 3.88 -7.43
CA GLN A 153 -12.05 3.51 -8.51
C GLN A 153 -11.96 2.00 -8.71
N GLY A 154 -11.80 1.24 -7.61
CA GLY A 154 -11.73 -0.22 -7.64
C GLY A 154 -13.03 -0.85 -8.11
N GLY A 155 -14.16 -0.34 -7.63
CA GLY A 155 -15.49 -0.79 -8.05
C GLY A 155 -15.75 -0.56 -9.54
N ALA A 156 -15.38 0.62 -10.07
CA ALA A 156 -15.46 0.90 -11.49
C ALA A 156 -14.62 -0.06 -12.34
N ALA A 157 -13.41 -0.40 -11.89
CA ALA A 157 -12.53 -1.35 -12.57
C ALA A 157 -13.11 -2.77 -12.59
N VAL A 158 -13.67 -3.23 -11.46
CA VAL A 158 -14.36 -4.54 -11.38
C VAL A 158 -15.61 -4.55 -12.26
N ALA A 159 -16.42 -3.49 -12.23
CA ALA A 159 -17.60 -3.36 -13.09
C ALA A 159 -17.22 -3.42 -14.58
N GLN A 160 -16.14 -2.74 -14.97
CA GLN A 160 -15.63 -2.80 -16.34
C GLN A 160 -15.20 -4.23 -16.71
N ALA A 161 -14.50 -4.94 -15.83
CA ALA A 161 -14.09 -6.33 -16.07
C ALA A 161 -15.31 -7.25 -16.24
N ILE A 162 -16.38 -7.07 -15.44
CA ILE A 162 -17.62 -7.83 -15.58
C ILE A 162 -18.27 -7.54 -16.93
N ALA A 163 -18.46 -6.26 -17.27
CA ALA A 163 -19.20 -5.85 -18.45
C ALA A 163 -18.52 -6.23 -19.77
N THR A 164 -17.18 -6.16 -19.82
CA THR A 164 -16.43 -6.40 -21.07
C THR A 164 -15.82 -7.79 -21.16
N GLY A 165 -15.29 -8.32 -20.04
CA GLY A 165 -14.57 -9.58 -20.00
C GLY A 165 -15.47 -10.80 -19.83
N PHE A 166 -16.32 -10.77 -18.81
CA PHE A 166 -17.12 -11.94 -18.43
C PHE A 166 -18.56 -11.88 -18.94
N LYS A 167 -19.07 -10.70 -19.25
CA LYS A 167 -20.44 -10.46 -19.74
C LYS A 167 -21.51 -11.10 -18.85
N GLY A 168 -21.19 -11.25 -17.56
CA GLY A 168 -22.07 -11.91 -16.59
C GLY A 168 -23.32 -11.09 -16.30
N ARG A 169 -24.48 -11.73 -16.38
CA ARG A 169 -25.78 -11.08 -16.10
C ARG A 169 -26.34 -11.48 -14.75
N ARG A 170 -25.98 -12.66 -14.24
CA ARG A 170 -26.37 -13.16 -12.94
C ARG A 170 -25.20 -13.02 -11.99
N ILE A 171 -25.23 -11.99 -11.14
CA ILE A 171 -24.11 -11.64 -10.28
C ILE A 171 -24.45 -11.98 -8.83
N ALA A 172 -23.57 -12.74 -8.18
CA ALA A 172 -23.59 -12.96 -6.74
C ALA A 172 -22.46 -12.12 -6.08
N PHE A 173 -22.72 -11.64 -4.88
CA PHE A 173 -21.73 -10.94 -4.06
C PHE A 173 -21.44 -11.71 -2.78
N LEU A 174 -20.16 -11.86 -2.47
CA LEU A 174 -19.63 -12.37 -1.21
C LEU A 174 -18.79 -11.26 -0.60
N THR A 175 -19.36 -10.54 0.38
CA THR A 175 -18.91 -9.19 0.76
C THR A 175 -18.51 -9.12 2.22
N GLU A 176 -17.31 -8.63 2.50
CA GLU A 176 -16.89 -8.26 3.85
C GLU A 176 -17.80 -7.17 4.43
N ASN A 177 -18.30 -7.40 5.64
CA ASN A 177 -19.33 -6.55 6.25
C ASN A 177 -18.72 -5.37 7.02
N ASP A 178 -18.03 -4.50 6.28
CA ASP A 178 -17.42 -3.28 6.81
C ASP A 178 -17.41 -2.14 5.76
N ALA A 179 -16.76 -1.01 6.09
CA ALA A 179 -16.69 0.15 5.22
C ALA A 179 -15.98 -0.14 3.87
N TYR A 180 -15.00 -1.04 3.87
CA TYR A 180 -14.34 -1.48 2.64
C TYR A 180 -15.29 -2.32 1.78
N GLY A 181 -15.79 -3.41 2.33
CA GLY A 181 -16.56 -4.39 1.57
C GLY A 181 -17.89 -3.82 1.05
N ILE A 182 -18.66 -3.18 1.92
CA ILE A 182 -19.95 -2.56 1.57
C ILE A 182 -19.74 -1.46 0.52
N GLY A 183 -18.77 -0.57 0.73
CA GLY A 183 -18.47 0.52 -0.19
C GLY A 183 -17.99 0.02 -1.55
N THR A 184 -17.17 -1.04 -1.58
CA THR A 184 -16.70 -1.66 -2.83
C THR A 184 -17.86 -2.27 -3.61
N GLN A 185 -18.75 -3.02 -2.95
CA GLN A 185 -19.94 -3.59 -3.60
C GLN A 185 -20.81 -2.49 -4.21
N GLN A 186 -21.12 -1.43 -3.44
CA GLN A 186 -21.91 -0.30 -3.92
C GLN A 186 -21.26 0.38 -5.13
N ALA A 187 -19.95 0.53 -5.11
CA ALA A 187 -19.21 1.12 -6.22
C ALA A 187 -19.23 0.23 -7.49
N ILE A 188 -19.19 -1.11 -7.33
CA ILE A 188 -19.34 -2.04 -8.43
C ILE A 188 -20.74 -1.94 -9.03
N GLU A 189 -21.78 -1.95 -8.21
CA GLU A 189 -23.18 -1.80 -8.66
C GLU A 189 -23.40 -0.47 -9.38
N ALA A 190 -22.85 0.63 -8.85
CA ALA A 190 -22.89 1.94 -9.50
C ALA A 190 -22.12 1.94 -10.84
N GLY A 191 -20.96 1.30 -10.91
CA GLY A 191 -20.17 1.15 -12.13
C GLY A 191 -20.90 0.35 -13.22
N LEU A 192 -21.54 -0.76 -12.87
CA LEU A 192 -22.35 -1.55 -13.79
C LEU A 192 -23.52 -0.74 -14.36
N LYS A 193 -24.19 0.03 -13.50
CA LYS A 193 -25.26 0.96 -13.92
C LYS A 193 -24.73 2.03 -14.87
N ALA A 194 -23.58 2.63 -14.56
CA ALA A 194 -22.97 3.66 -15.41
C ALA A 194 -22.56 3.12 -16.81
N LEU A 195 -22.20 1.83 -16.87
CA LEU A 195 -21.88 1.13 -18.11
C LEU A 195 -23.15 0.64 -18.86
N ASN A 196 -24.36 0.89 -18.36
CA ASN A 196 -25.61 0.33 -18.86
C ASN A 196 -25.56 -1.20 -19.00
N HIS A 197 -24.83 -1.88 -18.11
CA HIS A 197 -24.76 -3.32 -18.08
C HIS A 197 -25.99 -3.88 -17.36
N ASP A 198 -26.86 -4.54 -18.12
CA ASP A 198 -28.04 -5.20 -17.58
C ASP A 198 -27.65 -6.46 -16.81
N TYR A 199 -27.96 -6.51 -15.50
CA TYR A 199 -27.68 -7.65 -14.65
C TYR A 199 -28.74 -7.85 -13.57
N GLN A 200 -28.76 -9.06 -13.03
CA GLN A 200 -29.55 -9.44 -11.87
C GLN A 200 -28.61 -9.78 -10.71
N LYS A 201 -28.77 -9.15 -9.55
CA LYS A 201 -28.15 -9.59 -8.30
C LYS A 201 -28.89 -10.84 -7.80
N VAL A 202 -28.28 -12.01 -7.95
CA VAL A 202 -28.93 -13.29 -7.66
C VAL A 202 -28.67 -13.81 -6.27
N ALA A 203 -27.60 -13.37 -5.62
CA ALA A 203 -27.29 -13.66 -4.22
C ALA A 203 -26.41 -12.54 -3.62
N GLU A 204 -26.53 -12.35 -2.32
CA GLU A 204 -25.69 -11.44 -1.54
C GLU A 204 -25.45 -12.07 -0.16
N GLU A 205 -24.18 -12.38 0.11
CA GLU A 205 -23.75 -12.95 1.39
C GLU A 205 -22.74 -12.03 2.04
N LYS A 206 -22.94 -11.73 3.32
CA LYS A 206 -22.06 -10.85 4.11
C LYS A 206 -21.35 -11.61 5.20
N PHE A 207 -20.10 -11.24 5.45
CA PHE A 207 -19.27 -11.93 6.45
C PHE A 207 -18.33 -10.95 7.17
N PRO A 208 -17.94 -11.23 8.42
CA PRO A 208 -16.96 -10.41 9.13
C PRO A 208 -15.53 -10.65 8.62
N PHE A 209 -14.63 -9.67 8.73
CA PHE A 209 -13.22 -9.73 8.33
C PHE A 209 -12.50 -11.01 8.82
N THR A 210 -12.83 -11.48 10.02
CA THR A 210 -12.15 -12.64 10.64
C THR A 210 -12.64 -14.01 10.13
N GLN A 211 -13.64 -14.04 9.22
CA GLN A 211 -14.22 -15.29 8.75
C GLN A 211 -13.25 -16.06 7.83
N SER A 212 -13.19 -17.37 8.04
CA SER A 212 -12.38 -18.30 7.21
C SER A 212 -13.19 -19.52 6.72
N ASP A 213 -14.44 -19.67 7.16
CA ASP A 213 -15.36 -20.70 6.66
C ASP A 213 -16.53 -20.07 5.91
N PHE A 214 -16.55 -20.26 4.59
CA PHE A 214 -17.53 -19.68 3.68
C PHE A 214 -18.47 -20.72 3.06
N ARG A 215 -18.44 -21.98 3.52
CA ARG A 215 -19.18 -23.09 2.91
C ARG A 215 -20.69 -22.86 2.90
N ILE A 216 -21.25 -22.27 3.93
CA ILE A 216 -22.69 -21.95 4.00
C ILE A 216 -23.02 -20.88 2.97
N ALA A 217 -22.31 -19.76 2.97
CA ALA A 217 -22.50 -18.66 2.03
C ALA A 217 -22.31 -19.13 0.57
N LEU A 218 -21.27 -19.93 0.30
CA LEU A 218 -21.01 -20.48 -1.03
C LEU A 218 -22.05 -21.52 -1.46
N THR A 219 -22.70 -22.22 -0.52
CA THR A 219 -23.84 -23.11 -0.83
C THR A 219 -25.07 -22.31 -1.27
N SER A 220 -25.37 -21.18 -0.61
CA SER A 220 -26.42 -20.25 -1.00
C SER A 220 -26.14 -19.67 -2.39
N ILE A 221 -24.92 -19.17 -2.61
CA ILE A 221 -24.49 -18.63 -3.90
C ILE A 221 -24.60 -19.70 -5.02
N ARG A 222 -24.15 -20.93 -4.75
CA ARG A 222 -24.28 -22.04 -5.71
C ARG A 222 -25.73 -22.30 -6.12
N ALA A 223 -26.65 -22.30 -5.16
CA ALA A 223 -28.07 -22.51 -5.44
C ALA A 223 -28.67 -21.41 -6.31
N ALA A 224 -28.15 -20.17 -6.21
CA ALA A 224 -28.53 -19.04 -7.05
C ALA A 224 -27.99 -19.13 -8.49
N ASN A 225 -27.07 -20.05 -8.80
CA ASN A 225 -26.51 -20.29 -10.13
C ASN A 225 -26.01 -19.00 -10.82
N PRO A 226 -24.99 -18.30 -10.28
CA PRO A 226 -24.48 -17.08 -10.85
C PRO A 226 -23.61 -17.32 -12.09
N ASP A 227 -23.53 -16.30 -12.98
CA ASP A 227 -22.50 -16.24 -14.04
C ASP A 227 -21.17 -15.74 -13.47
N VAL A 228 -21.25 -14.79 -12.51
CA VAL A 228 -20.10 -14.20 -11.82
C VAL A 228 -20.37 -14.13 -10.32
N THR A 229 -19.43 -14.60 -9.52
CA THR A 229 -19.39 -14.33 -8.08
C THR A 229 -18.27 -13.34 -7.79
N VAL A 230 -18.61 -12.17 -7.24
CA VAL A 230 -17.64 -11.17 -6.83
C VAL A 230 -17.29 -11.40 -5.37
N ALA A 231 -16.02 -11.70 -5.08
CA ALA A 231 -15.49 -11.83 -3.73
C ALA A 231 -14.79 -10.54 -3.29
N ILE A 232 -15.27 -9.94 -2.22
CA ILE A 232 -14.75 -8.69 -1.65
C ILE A 232 -14.28 -9.00 -0.22
N ASN A 233 -12.96 -9.19 -0.05
CA ASN A 233 -12.35 -9.61 1.21
C ASN A 233 -10.95 -9.02 1.33
N ALA A 234 -10.67 -8.29 2.42
CA ALA A 234 -9.36 -7.70 2.73
C ALA A 234 -8.50 -8.58 3.65
N ASN A 235 -8.94 -9.79 3.96
CA ASN A 235 -8.17 -10.77 4.72
C ASN A 235 -7.43 -11.70 3.76
N GLU A 236 -6.35 -11.21 3.18
CA GLU A 236 -5.58 -11.92 2.16
C GLU A 236 -4.74 -13.07 2.73
N GLY A 237 -4.48 -13.09 4.04
CA GLY A 237 -3.73 -14.18 4.69
C GLY A 237 -4.55 -15.44 4.91
N LEU A 238 -5.82 -15.31 5.25
CA LEU A 238 -6.69 -16.44 5.61
C LEU A 238 -7.99 -16.47 4.80
N GLY A 239 -8.74 -15.37 4.78
CA GLY A 239 -10.09 -15.30 4.22
C GLY A 239 -10.10 -15.52 2.72
N MET A 240 -9.34 -14.76 1.96
CA MET A 240 -9.31 -14.90 0.50
C MET A 240 -8.83 -16.29 0.04
N PRO A 241 -7.71 -16.84 0.54
CA PRO A 241 -7.34 -18.24 0.20
C PRO A 241 -8.40 -19.27 0.55
N ALA A 242 -9.14 -19.07 1.65
CA ALA A 242 -10.24 -19.95 2.04
C ALA A 242 -11.41 -19.84 1.05
N ILE A 243 -11.78 -18.62 0.62
CA ILE A 243 -12.80 -18.41 -0.41
C ILE A 243 -12.43 -19.16 -1.68
N LEU A 244 -11.19 -19.00 -2.18
CA LEU A 244 -10.73 -19.65 -3.41
C LEU A 244 -10.86 -21.18 -3.32
N ARG A 245 -10.36 -21.78 -2.23
CA ARG A 245 -10.44 -23.24 -2.00
C ARG A 245 -11.87 -23.73 -1.89
N GLN A 246 -12.69 -23.06 -1.08
CA GLN A 246 -14.06 -23.48 -0.81
C GLN A 246 -14.99 -23.25 -2.00
N PHE A 247 -14.76 -22.22 -2.81
CA PHE A 247 -15.46 -21.99 -4.07
C PHE A 247 -15.27 -23.17 -5.04
N LYS A 248 -14.01 -23.58 -5.24
CA LYS A 248 -13.66 -24.71 -6.10
C LYS A 248 -14.21 -26.04 -5.55
N GLN A 249 -14.02 -26.30 -4.25
CA GLN A 249 -14.52 -27.52 -3.58
C GLN A 249 -16.05 -27.59 -3.62
N GLY A 250 -16.73 -26.46 -3.40
CA GLY A 250 -18.18 -26.36 -3.47
C GLY A 250 -18.76 -26.44 -4.87
N ARG A 251 -17.90 -26.47 -5.91
CA ARG A 251 -18.31 -26.46 -7.33
C ARG A 251 -19.33 -25.36 -7.62
N VAL A 252 -19.05 -24.14 -7.09
CA VAL A 252 -19.89 -22.97 -7.36
C VAL A 252 -19.77 -22.63 -8.85
N PRO A 253 -20.87 -22.47 -9.59
CA PRO A 253 -20.83 -22.19 -11.02
C PRO A 253 -20.37 -20.76 -11.30
N GLY A 254 -20.00 -20.54 -12.56
CA GLY A 254 -19.58 -19.22 -13.07
C GLY A 254 -18.16 -18.83 -12.71
N GLN A 255 -17.84 -17.59 -13.00
CA GLN A 255 -16.53 -16.99 -12.79
C GLN A 255 -16.41 -16.46 -11.35
N LEU A 256 -15.34 -16.82 -10.63
CA LEU A 256 -14.95 -16.11 -9.42
C LEU A 256 -14.10 -14.89 -9.81
N LEU A 257 -14.57 -13.70 -9.45
CA LEU A 257 -13.88 -12.42 -9.67
C LEU A 257 -13.57 -11.79 -8.31
N ALA A 258 -12.32 -11.58 -8.03
CA ALA A 258 -11.87 -10.91 -6.81
C ALA A 258 -11.87 -9.39 -6.95
N ALA A 259 -12.18 -8.68 -5.88
CA ALA A 259 -12.06 -7.23 -5.80
C ALA A 259 -10.62 -6.77 -6.06
N LEU A 260 -10.44 -5.48 -6.35
CA LEU A 260 -9.14 -4.93 -6.76
C LEU A 260 -8.04 -5.28 -5.75
N GLY A 261 -6.99 -5.94 -6.25
CA GLY A 261 -5.75 -6.18 -5.53
C GLY A 261 -5.80 -7.25 -4.42
N THR A 262 -6.87 -8.02 -4.31
CA THR A 262 -7.02 -9.01 -3.22
C THR A 262 -6.52 -10.42 -3.58
N VAL A 263 -6.05 -10.64 -4.80
CA VAL A 263 -5.43 -11.89 -5.26
C VAL A 263 -4.00 -11.62 -5.70
N ALA A 264 -3.10 -11.54 -4.73
CA ALA A 264 -1.66 -11.38 -4.94
C ALA A 264 -0.94 -12.75 -5.03
N PRO A 265 0.33 -12.79 -5.45
CA PRO A 265 1.13 -14.03 -5.48
C PRO A 265 1.15 -14.79 -4.14
N SER A 266 1.12 -14.09 -3.00
CA SER A 266 1.03 -14.70 -1.66
C SER A 266 -0.30 -15.44 -1.45
N VAL A 267 -1.41 -14.86 -1.88
CA VAL A 267 -2.75 -15.50 -1.82
C VAL A 267 -2.80 -16.74 -2.72
N ILE A 268 -2.25 -16.62 -3.95
CA ILE A 268 -2.19 -17.74 -4.91
C ILE A 268 -1.37 -18.89 -4.33
N SER A 269 -0.21 -18.60 -3.73
CA SER A 269 0.64 -19.62 -3.09
C SER A 269 -0.10 -20.40 -1.99
N VAL A 270 -0.88 -19.73 -1.15
CA VAL A 270 -1.66 -20.36 -0.07
C VAL A 270 -2.87 -21.13 -0.61
N ALA A 271 -3.55 -20.60 -1.64
CA ALA A 271 -4.73 -21.24 -2.24
C ALA A 271 -4.34 -22.44 -3.13
N GLY A 272 -3.10 -22.47 -3.66
CA GLY A 272 -2.61 -23.50 -4.56
C GLY A 272 -3.42 -23.57 -5.86
N GLU A 273 -3.70 -24.78 -6.34
CA GLU A 273 -4.46 -24.99 -7.58
C GLU A 273 -5.89 -24.42 -7.56
N ALA A 274 -6.40 -24.10 -6.38
CA ALA A 274 -7.73 -23.50 -6.28
C ALA A 274 -7.76 -22.05 -6.79
N ALA A 275 -6.60 -21.39 -6.91
CA ALA A 275 -6.50 -20.08 -7.50
C ALA A 275 -6.63 -20.08 -9.04
N ASN A 276 -6.37 -21.23 -9.71
CA ASN A 276 -6.46 -21.30 -11.17
C ASN A 276 -7.88 -21.03 -11.68
N GLY A 277 -7.99 -20.13 -12.66
CA GLY A 277 -9.25 -19.67 -13.23
C GLY A 277 -9.87 -18.48 -12.49
N VAL A 278 -9.34 -18.09 -11.34
CA VAL A 278 -9.80 -16.87 -10.64
C VAL A 278 -9.38 -15.64 -11.44
N ALA A 279 -10.30 -14.67 -11.56
CA ALA A 279 -10.03 -13.39 -12.18
C ALA A 279 -9.91 -12.28 -11.12
N GLY A 280 -9.28 -11.19 -11.48
CA GLY A 280 -9.15 -10.01 -10.64
C GLY A 280 -8.72 -8.79 -11.42
N VAL A 281 -8.62 -7.68 -10.74
CA VAL A 281 -8.03 -6.42 -11.23
C VAL A 281 -6.97 -5.94 -10.26
N ASP A 282 -5.88 -5.37 -10.77
CA ASP A 282 -4.82 -4.80 -9.93
C ASP A 282 -4.12 -3.64 -10.64
N ILE A 283 -3.25 -2.93 -9.89
CA ILE A 283 -2.58 -1.69 -10.31
C ILE A 283 -1.08 -1.87 -10.59
N TYR A 284 -0.49 -3.03 -10.25
CA TYR A 284 0.96 -3.23 -10.37
C TYR A 284 1.33 -4.68 -10.62
N PHE A 285 2.18 -4.88 -11.63
CA PHE A 285 2.75 -6.17 -12.01
C PHE A 285 4.21 -5.96 -12.42
N PRO A 286 5.20 -6.33 -11.59
CA PRO A 286 6.60 -5.96 -11.78
C PRO A 286 7.21 -6.44 -13.10
N ASP A 287 6.69 -7.54 -13.65
CA ASP A 287 7.19 -8.20 -14.86
C ASP A 287 6.37 -7.84 -16.11
N VAL A 288 5.42 -6.91 -16.01
CA VAL A 288 4.55 -6.47 -17.12
C VAL A 288 4.81 -5.01 -17.44
N GLU A 289 4.77 -4.64 -18.73
CA GLU A 289 4.92 -3.24 -19.14
C GLU A 289 3.76 -2.36 -18.63
N PRO A 290 4.02 -1.12 -18.19
CA PRO A 290 5.29 -0.39 -18.34
C PRO A 290 6.32 -0.66 -17.23
N PHE A 291 6.00 -1.43 -16.18
CA PHE A 291 6.87 -1.64 -15.03
C PHE A 291 8.12 -2.47 -15.38
N ALA A 292 7.98 -3.51 -16.22
CA ALA A 292 9.07 -4.40 -16.56
C ALA A 292 10.29 -3.69 -17.19
N SER A 293 10.08 -2.62 -17.94
CA SER A 293 11.18 -1.83 -18.54
C SER A 293 11.66 -0.68 -17.67
N ASP A 294 10.88 -0.25 -16.65
CA ASP A 294 11.19 0.92 -15.83
C ASP A 294 12.45 0.73 -14.98
N PRO A 295 13.46 1.64 -15.05
CA PRO A 295 14.72 1.49 -14.32
C PRO A 295 14.55 1.58 -12.80
N VAL A 296 13.56 2.34 -12.29
CA VAL A 296 13.32 2.48 -10.85
C VAL A 296 12.68 1.21 -10.32
N ASN A 297 11.70 0.68 -11.05
CA ASN A 297 11.09 -0.60 -10.72
C ASN A 297 12.14 -1.72 -10.70
N LYS A 298 13.01 -1.80 -11.70
CA LYS A 298 14.10 -2.81 -11.74
C LYS A 298 15.00 -2.73 -10.50
N ARG A 299 15.42 -1.53 -10.08
CA ARG A 299 16.23 -1.34 -8.87
C ARG A 299 15.47 -1.76 -7.61
N PHE A 300 14.19 -1.41 -7.51
CA PHE A 300 13.34 -1.81 -6.40
C PHE A 300 13.16 -3.33 -6.32
N VAL A 301 12.90 -3.99 -7.45
CA VAL A 301 12.82 -5.46 -7.54
C VAL A 301 14.15 -6.10 -7.11
N ALA A 302 15.28 -5.63 -7.64
CA ALA A 302 16.60 -6.15 -7.28
C ALA A 302 16.90 -5.96 -5.78
N ARG A 303 16.55 -4.81 -5.19
CA ARG A 303 16.74 -4.54 -3.75
C ARG A 303 15.87 -5.48 -2.90
N SER A 304 14.59 -5.66 -3.24
CA SER A 304 13.69 -6.56 -2.54
C SER A 304 14.19 -8.00 -2.58
N GLN A 305 14.67 -8.46 -3.72
CA GLN A 305 15.27 -9.78 -3.87
C GLN A 305 16.55 -9.94 -3.02
N ALA A 306 17.41 -8.92 -3.00
CA ALA A 306 18.65 -8.97 -2.23
C ALA A 306 18.37 -9.04 -0.72
N MET A 307 17.47 -8.20 -0.21
CA MET A 307 17.19 -8.08 1.23
C MET A 307 16.27 -9.17 1.75
N PHE A 308 15.19 -9.50 1.02
CA PHE A 308 14.10 -10.32 1.55
C PHE A 308 13.83 -11.59 0.74
N LYS A 309 14.60 -11.86 -0.32
CA LYS A 309 14.42 -13.02 -1.22
C LYS A 309 13.01 -13.08 -1.82
N ARG A 310 12.45 -11.91 -2.13
CA ARG A 310 11.06 -11.76 -2.56
C ARG A 310 10.94 -10.82 -3.76
N THR A 311 10.16 -11.24 -4.77
CA THR A 311 9.71 -10.35 -5.84
C THR A 311 8.58 -9.47 -5.29
N PRO A 312 8.66 -8.15 -5.44
CA PRO A 312 7.62 -7.27 -4.93
C PRO A 312 6.30 -7.47 -5.69
N ASP A 313 5.22 -7.50 -4.96
CA ASP A 313 3.85 -7.42 -5.46
C ASP A 313 3.29 -5.98 -5.29
N LYS A 314 2.01 -5.80 -5.57
CA LYS A 314 1.31 -4.53 -5.37
C LYS A 314 1.48 -4.00 -3.94
N PHE A 315 1.40 -4.85 -2.94
CA PHE A 315 1.50 -4.44 -1.54
C PHE A 315 2.87 -3.83 -1.25
N MET A 316 3.92 -4.49 -1.69
CA MET A 316 5.29 -3.98 -1.54
C MET A 316 5.51 -2.69 -2.35
N ALA A 317 4.99 -2.61 -3.58
CA ALA A 317 5.13 -1.41 -4.41
C ALA A 317 4.43 -0.19 -3.80
N VAL A 318 3.22 -0.34 -3.26
CA VAL A 318 2.48 0.75 -2.59
C VAL A 318 3.20 1.20 -1.33
N GLY A 319 3.71 0.27 -0.50
CA GLY A 319 4.48 0.63 0.70
C GLY A 319 5.76 1.41 0.37
N ALA A 320 6.53 0.92 -0.59
CA ALA A 320 7.75 1.61 -1.06
C ALA A 320 7.43 3.01 -1.63
N ALA A 321 6.37 3.14 -2.43
CA ALA A 321 5.93 4.39 -3.01
C ALA A 321 5.51 5.41 -1.95
N ALA A 322 4.89 4.99 -0.86
CA ALA A 322 4.49 5.87 0.23
C ALA A 322 5.68 6.67 0.77
N LEU A 323 6.76 5.97 1.08
CA LEU A 323 7.99 6.62 1.54
C LEU A 323 8.66 7.41 0.42
N GLN A 324 8.66 6.89 -0.82
CA GLN A 324 9.29 7.54 -1.96
C GLN A 324 8.65 8.90 -2.27
N PHE A 325 7.32 9.00 -2.34
CA PHE A 325 6.63 10.27 -2.63
C PHE A 325 6.91 11.33 -1.57
N TRP A 326 6.87 10.96 -0.29
CA TRP A 326 7.22 11.87 0.80
C TRP A 326 8.65 12.37 0.68
N ALA A 327 9.61 11.47 0.48
CA ALA A 327 11.03 11.83 0.37
C ALA A 327 11.31 12.71 -0.85
N MET A 328 10.69 12.42 -2.00
CA MET A 328 10.80 13.23 -3.22
C MET A 328 10.28 14.64 -2.99
N ALA A 329 9.08 14.79 -2.41
CA ALA A 329 8.49 16.09 -2.10
C ALA A 329 9.34 16.88 -1.10
N ALA A 330 9.86 16.24 -0.04
CA ALA A 330 10.70 16.86 0.97
C ALA A 330 12.02 17.37 0.38
N ASN A 331 12.69 16.56 -0.44
CA ASN A 331 13.94 16.94 -1.10
C ASN A 331 13.75 18.04 -2.15
N GLU A 332 12.64 18.03 -2.89
CA GLU A 332 12.29 19.08 -3.88
C GLU A 332 12.03 20.42 -3.20
N LEU A 333 11.20 20.44 -2.16
CA LEU A 333 10.81 21.64 -1.44
C LEU A 333 11.83 22.07 -0.37
N LYS A 334 12.81 21.24 -0.09
CA LYS A 334 13.82 21.44 0.97
C LYS A 334 13.22 21.74 2.35
N THR A 335 12.12 21.04 2.68
CA THR A 335 11.40 21.21 3.95
C THR A 335 10.79 19.89 4.45
N LEU A 336 10.53 19.82 5.76
CA LEU A 336 9.74 18.79 6.40
C LEU A 336 8.37 19.31 6.89
N GLU A 337 8.04 20.56 6.53
CA GLU A 337 6.75 21.15 6.89
C GLU A 337 5.61 20.41 6.18
N ARG A 338 4.64 19.96 6.97
CA ARG A 338 3.61 19.01 6.54
C ARG A 338 2.65 19.57 5.51
N GLU A 339 2.18 20.81 5.70
CA GLU A 339 1.27 21.46 4.75
C GLU A 339 1.88 21.72 3.37
N PRO A 340 3.10 22.27 3.23
CA PRO A 340 3.76 22.38 1.93
C PRO A 340 3.92 21.01 1.25
N LEU A 341 4.31 19.95 2.01
CA LEU A 341 4.46 18.61 1.48
C LEU A 341 3.12 18.05 0.99
N ALA A 342 2.07 18.17 1.80
CA ALA A 342 0.72 17.72 1.41
C ALA A 342 0.25 18.43 0.14
N ARG A 343 0.41 19.76 0.05
CA ARG A 343 0.05 20.55 -1.16
C ARG A 343 0.86 20.13 -2.37
N ARG A 344 2.15 19.83 -2.22
CA ARG A 344 3.01 19.37 -3.33
C ARG A 344 2.58 18.01 -3.88
N ILE A 345 2.14 17.12 -3.00
CA ILE A 345 1.71 15.78 -3.42
C ILE A 345 0.30 15.83 -4.00
N ARG A 346 -0.64 16.49 -3.33
CA ARG A 346 -2.04 16.63 -3.79
C ARG A 346 -2.11 17.44 -5.09
N GLY A 347 -2.69 16.87 -6.12
CA GLY A 347 -2.74 17.47 -7.47
C GLY A 347 -1.39 17.49 -8.20
N GLY A 348 -0.32 16.97 -7.60
CA GLY A 348 1.02 16.96 -8.18
C GLY A 348 1.29 15.76 -9.06
N SER A 349 2.38 15.85 -9.84
CA SER A 349 2.91 14.75 -10.64
C SER A 349 4.32 14.40 -10.19
N PHE A 350 4.66 13.12 -10.27
CA PHE A 350 5.97 12.58 -9.92
C PHE A 350 6.48 11.71 -11.06
N LYS A 351 7.78 11.80 -11.35
CA LYS A 351 8.46 11.01 -12.37
C LYS A 351 9.48 10.08 -11.75
N GLY A 352 9.68 8.93 -12.37
CA GLY A 352 10.69 7.97 -11.92
C GLY A 352 10.37 7.39 -10.54
N THR A 353 9.14 7.01 -10.32
CA THR A 353 8.69 6.31 -9.11
C THR A 353 8.65 4.79 -9.35
N VAL A 354 8.38 4.00 -8.32
CA VAL A 354 8.18 2.55 -8.48
C VAL A 354 6.99 2.22 -9.41
N PHE A 355 6.09 3.16 -9.61
CA PHE A 355 4.97 3.08 -10.55
C PHE A 355 5.24 3.78 -11.90
N GLY A 356 6.47 4.23 -12.15
CA GLY A 356 6.81 5.09 -13.28
C GLY A 356 6.37 6.55 -13.06
N ASP A 357 5.86 7.19 -14.09
CA ASP A 357 5.36 8.57 -14.03
C ASP A 357 3.89 8.56 -13.62
N VAL A 358 3.57 9.25 -12.53
CA VAL A 358 2.23 9.23 -11.91
C VAL A 358 1.77 10.62 -11.51
N SER A 359 0.47 10.76 -11.24
CA SER A 359 -0.13 11.99 -10.71
C SER A 359 -1.11 11.70 -9.58
N PHE A 360 -1.33 12.72 -8.77
CA PHE A 360 -2.36 12.71 -7.73
C PHE A 360 -3.49 13.66 -8.10
N ALA A 361 -4.72 13.25 -7.82
CA ALA A 361 -5.87 14.15 -7.87
C ALA A 361 -5.78 15.24 -6.78
N PRO A 362 -6.50 16.36 -6.92
CA PRO A 362 -6.48 17.45 -5.93
C PRO A 362 -6.87 17.03 -4.51
N ASN A 363 -7.67 15.97 -4.36
CA ASN A 363 -8.04 15.41 -3.06
C ASN A 363 -6.96 14.51 -2.44
N GLY A 364 -5.81 14.31 -3.11
CA GLY A 364 -4.71 13.46 -2.60
C GLY A 364 -4.79 11.99 -3.02
N GLN A 365 -5.69 11.63 -3.94
CA GLN A 365 -5.80 10.27 -4.47
C GLN A 365 -4.78 10.03 -5.59
N LEU A 366 -3.93 9.00 -5.44
CA LEU A 366 -3.04 8.55 -6.52
C LEU A 366 -3.86 8.03 -7.70
N GLN A 367 -3.46 8.41 -8.92
CA GLN A 367 -4.07 8.00 -10.17
C GLN A 367 -3.20 6.93 -10.82
N LEU A 368 -3.69 5.69 -10.85
CA LEU A 368 -3.03 4.56 -11.49
C LEU A 368 -4.00 3.85 -12.43
N PRO A 369 -3.52 3.35 -13.58
CA PRO A 369 -4.31 2.47 -14.42
C PRO A 369 -4.54 1.14 -13.69
N THR A 370 -5.67 0.51 -13.98
CA THR A 370 -5.99 -0.84 -13.50
C THR A 370 -5.89 -1.83 -14.65
N HIS A 371 -5.47 -3.04 -14.34
CA HIS A 371 -5.30 -4.13 -15.30
C HIS A 371 -6.08 -5.34 -14.83
N ALA A 372 -6.91 -5.89 -15.71
CA ALA A 372 -7.56 -7.17 -15.45
C ALA A 372 -6.57 -8.32 -15.65
N PHE A 373 -6.72 -9.37 -14.87
CA PHE A 373 -5.90 -10.57 -14.96
C PHE A 373 -6.71 -11.83 -14.67
N THR A 374 -6.14 -12.97 -15.01
CA THR A 374 -6.59 -14.29 -14.56
C THR A 374 -5.42 -15.05 -13.97
N VAL A 375 -5.71 -16.01 -13.08
CA VAL A 375 -4.69 -16.92 -12.57
C VAL A 375 -4.67 -18.17 -13.44
N SER A 376 -3.50 -18.53 -13.96
CA SER A 376 -3.28 -19.74 -14.76
C SER A 376 -1.99 -20.41 -14.33
N ASN A 377 -2.05 -21.72 -14.06
CA ASN A 377 -0.90 -22.50 -13.60
C ASN A 377 -0.17 -21.88 -12.39
N GLY A 378 -0.93 -21.32 -11.45
CA GLY A 378 -0.38 -20.69 -10.26
C GLY A 378 0.27 -19.31 -10.48
N ALA A 379 0.16 -18.74 -11.68
CA ALA A 379 0.72 -17.43 -12.02
C ALA A 379 -0.36 -16.46 -12.49
N ILE A 380 -0.13 -15.17 -12.24
CA ILE A 380 -0.97 -14.09 -12.77
C ILE A 380 -0.67 -13.89 -14.25
N VAL A 381 -1.74 -13.89 -15.05
CA VAL A 381 -1.68 -13.59 -16.49
C VAL A 381 -2.51 -12.33 -16.74
N VAL A 382 -1.82 -11.22 -16.97
CA VAL A 382 -2.45 -9.93 -17.22
C VAL A 382 -3.12 -9.94 -18.60
N GLN A 383 -4.38 -9.53 -18.64
CA GLN A 383 -5.12 -9.40 -19.88
C GLN A 383 -4.64 -8.16 -20.63
N LYS A 384 -4.35 -8.32 -21.91
CA LYS A 384 -4.08 -7.16 -22.78
C LYS A 384 -5.36 -6.32 -22.84
N PRO A 385 -5.26 -4.98 -22.75
CA PRO A 385 -6.44 -4.13 -23.01
C PRO A 385 -7.05 -4.54 -24.35
N ALA A 386 -8.35 -4.75 -24.37
CA ALA A 386 -9.05 -4.94 -25.65
C ALA A 386 -8.69 -3.73 -26.52
N GLY A 387 -8.04 -3.98 -27.67
CA GLY A 387 -7.47 -2.95 -28.53
C GLY A 387 -8.45 -1.79 -28.76
N ARG A 388 -7.93 -0.57 -28.58
CA ARG A 388 -8.60 0.65 -29.03
C ARG A 388 -8.51 0.74 -30.54
#